data_56f4f02e608cb600442a417a12b9f908
#
_entry.id   56f4f02e608cb600442a417a12b9f908
#
_cell.length_a   1.000
_cell.length_b   1.000
_cell.length_c   1.000
_cell.angle_alpha   90.00
_cell.angle_beta   90.00
_cell.angle_gamma   90.00
#
_symmetry.space_group_name_H-M   'P 1'
#
loop_
_entity.id
_entity.type
_entity.pdbx_description
1 polymer ?
#
loop_
_entity_poly.entity_id
_entity_poly.type
_entity_poly.pdbx_seq_one_letter_code
_entity_poly.pdbx_strand_id
1 'polypeptide(L)'
;MTQVISQVSTQKPWRPKLKNLLPEVLGALFTAVSTLLIVAVTPLKGKLGFAIVLIIMSIVVSSLVSGIRRDKKAALNSTTTVLVYIASAFVIIPLFSILYEIFRLGIGGLSFGIFTKDMSLTSSDSPLTEGGLLHALIGTLYVVVLASILSTPVGILASLYIVEVKGRFAGLVRFFIQAMSGIPSIVAGLFIYAIWMINMGNSYNAVAGAGALAILMIPTVARTSEEVLKLIPPDLREAGLALGATQWRTVAMIIIPAAKSGLVTAVILGIARVAGETAPLLLTIGGADAINLNPFSGNSSAMPYYVWKNYSLGNPESISRAWLGVLVLMIVVFIFFSLARFFGRSKGVKK
;
A
#
# COMPACT_ATOMS: atom_id res chain seq x y z
N MET A 1 -27.80 -35.57 45.79
CA MET A 1 -26.48 -35.65 45.14
C MET A 1 -26.32 -34.46 44.17
N THR A 2 -25.81 -33.36 44.69
CA THR A 2 -25.61 -32.12 43.93
C THR A 2 -24.18 -32.14 43.37
N GLN A 3 -24.03 -32.41 42.09
CA GLN A 3 -22.71 -32.36 41.45
C GLN A 3 -22.25 -30.90 41.37
N VAL A 4 -21.19 -30.59 42.09
CA VAL A 4 -20.40 -29.35 41.97
C VAL A 4 -19.72 -29.38 40.63
N ILE A 5 -20.28 -28.69 39.63
CA ILE A 5 -19.58 -28.39 38.36
C ILE A 5 -18.45 -27.45 38.71
N SER A 6 -17.23 -27.94 38.87
CA SER A 6 -16.05 -27.08 39.00
C SER A 6 -15.94 -26.25 37.74
N GLN A 7 -16.07 -24.92 37.91
CA GLN A 7 -15.79 -23.95 36.82
C GLN A 7 -14.36 -24.13 36.35
N VAL A 8 -14.17 -24.82 35.24
CA VAL A 8 -12.90 -24.86 34.53
C VAL A 8 -12.66 -23.43 34.04
N SER A 9 -11.82 -22.69 34.78
CA SER A 9 -11.39 -21.37 34.33
C SER A 9 -10.68 -21.53 32.99
N THR A 10 -11.26 -20.99 31.94
CA THR A 10 -10.66 -20.94 30.59
C THR A 10 -9.32 -20.20 30.70
N GLN A 11 -8.25 -20.94 30.89
CA GLN A 11 -6.90 -20.36 30.85
C GLN A 11 -6.68 -19.87 29.42
N LYS A 12 -6.54 -18.56 29.26
CA LYS A 12 -6.13 -17.96 27.98
C LYS A 12 -4.66 -18.31 27.76
N PRO A 13 -4.32 -19.26 26.87
CA PRO A 13 -2.94 -19.79 26.74
C PRO A 13 -1.94 -18.73 26.27
N TRP A 14 -2.42 -17.59 25.75
CA TRP A 14 -1.61 -16.45 25.29
C TRP A 14 -1.31 -15.41 26.37
N ARG A 15 -1.83 -15.52 27.61
CA ARG A 15 -1.44 -14.66 28.71
C ARG A 15 -0.29 -15.29 29.50
N PRO A 16 0.95 -14.82 29.38
CA PRO A 16 2.05 -15.35 30.20
C PRO A 16 1.77 -15.08 31.67
N LYS A 17 2.00 -16.07 32.52
CA LYS A 17 1.98 -15.87 33.98
C LYS A 17 3.14 -14.95 34.35
N LEU A 18 2.92 -13.98 35.24
CA LEU A 18 3.95 -13.02 35.68
C LEU A 18 5.28 -13.70 36.11
N LYS A 19 5.22 -14.89 36.73
CA LYS A 19 6.40 -15.70 37.07
C LYS A 19 7.23 -16.13 35.86
N ASN A 20 6.64 -16.23 34.67
CA ASN A 20 7.35 -16.61 33.44
C ASN A 20 7.97 -15.41 32.72
N LEU A 21 7.54 -14.17 33.05
CA LEU A 21 8.08 -12.93 32.51
C LEU A 21 9.41 -12.51 33.14
N LEU A 22 9.61 -12.83 34.43
CA LEU A 22 10.80 -12.39 35.16
C LEU A 22 12.13 -12.77 34.48
N PRO A 23 12.30 -13.99 33.97
CA PRO A 23 13.56 -14.37 33.31
C PRO A 23 13.72 -13.82 31.88
N GLU A 24 12.61 -13.52 31.20
CA GLU A 24 12.64 -12.82 29.91
C GLU A 24 13.09 -11.36 30.12
N VAL A 25 12.61 -10.71 31.18
CA VAL A 25 13.04 -9.36 31.59
C VAL A 25 14.50 -9.37 32.03
N LEU A 26 14.94 -10.35 32.84
CA LEU A 26 16.35 -10.47 33.26
C LEU A 26 17.26 -10.74 32.06
N GLY A 27 16.84 -11.58 31.12
CA GLY A 27 17.56 -11.81 29.87
C GLY A 27 17.69 -10.56 29.01
N ALA A 28 16.62 -9.77 28.90
CA ALA A 28 16.64 -8.50 28.19
C ALA A 28 17.56 -7.46 28.87
N LEU A 29 17.52 -7.35 30.19
CA LEU A 29 18.43 -6.50 30.95
C LEU A 29 19.89 -6.93 30.78
N PHE A 30 20.16 -8.23 30.86
CA PHE A 30 21.51 -8.77 30.65
C PHE A 30 22.00 -8.48 29.21
N THR A 31 21.13 -8.61 28.20
CA THR A 31 21.44 -8.24 26.81
C THR A 31 21.81 -6.78 26.69
N ALA A 32 21.02 -5.89 27.31
CA ALA A 32 21.29 -4.45 27.26
C ALA A 32 22.62 -4.07 27.94
N VAL A 33 22.84 -4.58 29.16
CA VAL A 33 24.07 -4.31 29.93
C VAL A 33 25.30 -4.86 29.23
N SER A 34 25.26 -6.12 28.77
CA SER A 34 26.38 -6.73 28.05
C SER A 34 26.69 -6.02 26.73
N THR A 35 25.65 -5.57 25.99
CA THR A 35 25.84 -4.75 24.79
C THR A 35 26.55 -3.45 25.10
N LEU A 36 26.14 -2.71 26.14
CA LEU A 36 26.79 -1.46 26.55
C LEU A 36 28.25 -1.70 26.95
N LEU A 37 28.54 -2.75 27.70
CA LEU A 37 29.89 -3.10 28.14
C LEU A 37 30.81 -3.45 26.94
N ILE A 38 30.30 -4.30 25.99
CA ILE A 38 31.07 -4.69 24.82
C ILE A 38 31.39 -3.47 23.96
N VAL A 39 30.41 -2.61 23.70
CA VAL A 39 30.60 -1.39 22.90
C VAL A 39 31.54 -0.39 23.59
N ALA A 40 31.53 -0.31 24.91
CA ALA A 40 32.44 0.57 25.68
C ALA A 40 33.90 0.11 25.59
N VAL A 41 34.16 -1.21 25.59
CA VAL A 41 35.52 -1.80 25.62
C VAL A 41 36.07 -2.06 24.21
N THR A 42 35.20 -2.22 23.20
CA THR A 42 35.62 -2.54 21.81
C THR A 42 35.70 -1.30 20.93
N PRO A 43 36.43 -1.35 19.79
CA PRO A 43 36.46 -0.27 18.81
C PRO A 43 35.12 -0.11 18.05
N LEU A 44 34.09 -0.93 18.32
CA LEU A 44 32.75 -0.87 17.71
C LEU A 44 31.93 0.31 18.26
N LYS A 45 32.52 1.51 18.26
CA LYS A 45 31.88 2.74 18.73
C LYS A 45 30.93 3.30 17.65
N GLY A 46 29.79 3.80 18.09
CA GLY A 46 28.81 4.42 17.23
C GLY A 46 27.50 3.60 17.06
N LYS A 47 26.51 4.24 16.40
CA LYS A 47 25.14 3.68 16.27
C LYS A 47 25.11 2.30 15.61
N LEU A 48 25.93 2.10 14.55
CA LEU A 48 26.00 0.82 13.83
C LEU A 48 26.63 -0.29 14.67
N GLY A 49 27.76 0.01 15.34
CA GLY A 49 28.42 -0.95 16.23
C GLY A 49 27.50 -1.39 17.37
N PHE A 50 26.82 -0.44 18.00
CA PHE A 50 25.81 -0.72 19.03
C PHE A 50 24.70 -1.64 18.51
N ALA A 51 24.12 -1.34 17.32
CA ALA A 51 23.06 -2.15 16.73
C ALA A 51 23.51 -3.58 16.43
N ILE A 52 24.70 -3.75 15.86
CA ILE A 52 25.25 -5.09 15.55
C ILE A 52 25.47 -5.90 16.82
N VAL A 53 26.09 -5.32 17.84
CA VAL A 53 26.33 -6.02 19.11
C VAL A 53 24.99 -6.35 19.80
N LEU A 54 24.03 -5.43 19.80
CA LEU A 54 22.68 -5.68 20.35
C LEU A 54 21.98 -6.84 19.66
N ILE A 55 22.03 -6.92 18.34
CA ILE A 55 21.45 -8.02 17.55
C ILE A 55 22.10 -9.35 17.95
N ILE A 56 23.44 -9.42 17.94
CA ILE A 56 24.17 -10.65 18.26
C ILE A 56 23.87 -11.06 19.71
N MET A 57 23.95 -10.15 20.66
CA MET A 57 23.67 -10.42 22.07
C MET A 57 22.22 -10.84 22.31
N SER A 58 21.26 -10.26 21.62
CA SER A 58 19.84 -10.67 21.69
C SER A 58 19.66 -12.13 21.25
N ILE A 59 20.30 -12.56 20.17
CA ILE A 59 20.25 -13.94 19.68
C ILE A 59 20.93 -14.88 20.68
N VAL A 60 22.13 -14.57 21.10
CA VAL A 60 22.93 -15.43 21.99
C VAL A 60 22.26 -15.61 23.36
N VAL A 61 21.86 -14.49 23.98
CA VAL A 61 21.27 -14.53 25.34
C VAL A 61 19.92 -15.23 25.33
N SER A 62 19.04 -14.93 24.35
CA SER A 62 17.72 -15.56 24.25
C SER A 62 17.82 -17.07 24.00
N SER A 63 18.76 -17.49 23.13
CA SER A 63 19.03 -18.90 22.85
C SER A 63 19.56 -19.62 24.08
N LEU A 64 20.54 -19.04 24.77
CA LEU A 64 21.14 -19.64 25.98
C LEU A 64 20.12 -19.76 27.12
N VAL A 65 19.39 -18.68 27.42
CA VAL A 65 18.37 -18.69 28.48
C VAL A 65 17.28 -19.71 28.20
N SER A 66 16.83 -19.85 26.96
CA SER A 66 15.81 -20.85 26.57
C SER A 66 16.35 -22.27 26.58
N GLY A 67 17.59 -22.48 26.13
CA GLY A 67 18.25 -23.78 26.09
C GLY A 67 18.54 -24.34 27.48
N ILE A 68 19.04 -23.51 28.41
CA ILE A 68 19.33 -23.94 29.81
C ILE A 68 18.04 -24.24 30.57
N ARG A 69 16.95 -23.50 30.29
CA ARG A 69 15.69 -23.62 31.06
C ARG A 69 14.76 -24.70 30.59
N ARG A 70 14.77 -25.01 29.30
CA ARG A 70 13.81 -25.97 28.70
C ARG A 70 14.54 -27.07 27.97
N ASP A 71 14.91 -26.83 26.73
CA ASP A 71 15.62 -27.80 25.89
C ASP A 71 16.22 -27.16 24.62
N LYS A 72 16.89 -27.95 23.80
CA LYS A 72 17.49 -27.55 22.55
C LYS A 72 16.46 -27.02 21.52
N LYS A 73 15.23 -27.56 21.54
CA LYS A 73 14.14 -27.11 20.66
C LYS A 73 13.63 -25.73 21.09
N ALA A 74 13.55 -25.45 22.38
CA ALA A 74 13.19 -24.13 22.91
C ALA A 74 14.26 -23.09 22.59
N ALA A 75 15.56 -23.44 22.62
CA ALA A 75 16.63 -22.56 22.19
C ALA A 75 16.47 -22.17 20.71
N LEU A 76 16.26 -23.15 19.83
CA LEU A 76 16.06 -22.89 18.40
C LEU A 76 14.81 -22.04 18.14
N ASN A 77 13.71 -22.34 18.81
CA ASN A 77 12.48 -21.55 18.69
C ASN A 77 12.67 -20.11 19.16
N SER A 78 13.39 -19.89 20.28
CA SER A 78 13.72 -18.56 20.78
C SER A 78 14.60 -17.79 19.79
N THR A 79 15.63 -18.43 19.22
CA THR A 79 16.47 -17.84 18.18
C THR A 79 15.64 -17.41 16.98
N THR A 80 14.77 -18.29 16.47
CA THR A 80 13.89 -17.97 15.34
C THR A 80 12.96 -16.80 15.67
N THR A 81 12.40 -16.76 16.87
CA THR A 81 11.53 -15.67 17.34
C THR A 81 12.28 -14.34 17.36
N VAL A 82 13.51 -14.31 17.88
CA VAL A 82 14.34 -13.10 17.89
C VAL A 82 14.68 -12.66 16.48
N LEU A 83 15.03 -13.58 15.58
CA LEU A 83 15.28 -13.26 14.16
C LEU A 83 14.04 -12.64 13.49
N VAL A 84 12.85 -13.17 13.77
CA VAL A 84 11.59 -12.61 13.24
C VAL A 84 11.36 -11.20 13.78
N TYR A 85 11.61 -10.95 15.08
CA TYR A 85 11.50 -9.59 15.64
C TYR A 85 12.50 -8.61 15.03
N ILE A 86 13.76 -9.06 14.82
CA ILE A 86 14.78 -8.23 14.17
C ILE A 86 14.39 -7.90 12.73
N ALA A 87 13.95 -8.91 11.96
CA ALA A 87 13.48 -8.71 10.59
C ALA A 87 12.27 -7.75 10.55
N SER A 88 11.33 -7.91 11.47
CA SER A 88 10.18 -7.02 11.60
C SER A 88 10.61 -5.58 11.96
N ALA A 89 11.54 -5.42 12.90
CA ALA A 89 12.07 -4.11 13.27
C ALA A 89 12.78 -3.43 12.10
N PHE A 90 13.51 -4.20 11.29
CA PHE A 90 14.20 -3.70 10.08
C PHE A 90 13.24 -3.11 9.04
N VAL A 91 11.99 -3.58 8.99
CA VAL A 91 10.93 -3.03 8.12
C VAL A 91 10.19 -1.89 8.81
N ILE A 92 9.85 -2.06 10.08
CA ILE A 92 8.98 -1.14 10.83
C ILE A 92 9.71 0.17 11.16
N ILE A 93 10.97 0.13 11.59
CA ILE A 93 11.72 1.33 12.01
C ILE A 93 11.89 2.33 10.85
N PRO A 94 12.35 1.93 9.64
CA PRO A 94 12.42 2.86 8.50
C PRO A 94 11.06 3.43 8.12
N LEU A 95 10.00 2.60 8.16
CA LEU A 95 8.64 3.05 7.86
C LEU A 95 8.19 4.17 8.81
N PHE A 96 8.33 3.97 10.12
CA PHE A 96 7.99 5.00 11.10
C PHE A 96 8.90 6.23 11.01
N SER A 97 10.19 6.03 10.69
CA SER A 97 11.13 7.14 10.48
C SER A 97 10.71 8.02 9.31
N ILE A 98 10.32 7.42 8.17
CA ILE A 98 9.84 8.17 7.01
C ILE A 98 8.53 8.90 7.35
N LEU A 99 7.59 8.24 8.01
CA LEU A 99 6.34 8.88 8.43
C LEU A 99 6.60 10.06 9.37
N TYR A 100 7.51 9.89 10.34
CA TYR A 100 7.90 10.97 11.24
C TYR A 100 8.47 12.18 10.47
N GLU A 101 9.38 11.97 9.51
CA GLU A 101 9.95 13.05 8.70
C GLU A 101 8.89 13.73 7.81
N ILE A 102 7.97 12.97 7.22
CA ILE A 102 6.86 13.53 6.44
C ILE A 102 6.03 14.48 7.30
N PHE A 103 5.67 14.08 8.52
CA PHE A 103 4.93 14.94 9.43
C PHE A 103 5.78 16.13 9.92
N ARG A 104 7.01 15.90 10.33
CA ARG A 104 7.90 16.93 10.86
C ARG A 104 8.15 18.07 9.85
N LEU A 105 8.41 17.71 8.59
CA LEU A 105 8.76 18.67 7.54
C LEU A 105 7.54 19.16 6.76
N GLY A 106 6.50 18.34 6.62
CA GLY A 106 5.33 18.69 5.83
C GLY A 106 4.31 19.58 6.56
N ILE A 107 4.17 19.45 7.89
CA ILE A 107 3.16 20.20 8.65
C ILE A 107 3.42 21.72 8.62
N GLY A 108 4.68 22.15 8.59
CA GLY A 108 5.03 23.57 8.61
C GLY A 108 4.49 24.36 7.42
N GLY A 109 4.19 23.71 6.30
CA GLY A 109 3.61 24.34 5.11
C GLY A 109 2.08 24.28 5.03
N LEU A 110 1.40 23.59 5.94
CA LEU A 110 -0.04 23.41 5.91
C LEU A 110 -0.77 24.73 6.22
N SER A 111 -1.44 25.26 5.21
CA SER A 111 -2.34 26.41 5.32
C SER A 111 -3.57 26.19 4.44
N PHE A 112 -4.68 26.85 4.73
CA PHE A 112 -5.87 26.71 3.88
C PHE A 112 -5.62 27.21 2.44
N GLY A 113 -4.75 28.21 2.27
CA GLY A 113 -4.39 28.80 0.98
C GLY A 113 -3.80 27.80 -0.01
N ILE A 114 -3.09 26.76 0.45
CA ILE A 114 -2.47 25.77 -0.45
C ILE A 114 -3.50 24.92 -1.21
N PHE A 115 -4.71 24.78 -0.69
CA PHE A 115 -5.80 24.01 -1.32
C PHE A 115 -6.65 24.85 -2.28
N THR A 116 -6.43 26.17 -2.35
CA THR A 116 -7.23 27.10 -3.15
C THR A 116 -6.43 27.79 -4.25
N LYS A 117 -5.10 27.72 -4.19
CA LYS A 117 -4.19 28.36 -5.14
C LYS A 117 -3.44 27.30 -5.96
N ASP A 118 -2.95 27.71 -7.12
CA ASP A 118 -2.01 26.97 -7.96
C ASP A 118 -0.60 27.58 -7.94
N MET A 119 0.27 27.16 -8.84
CA MET A 119 1.65 27.64 -8.97
C MET A 119 1.87 28.53 -10.19
N SER A 120 0.80 28.93 -10.91
CA SER A 120 0.92 29.64 -12.19
C SER A 120 1.65 30.99 -12.10
N LEU A 121 1.51 31.66 -10.96
CA LEU A 121 2.13 32.97 -10.68
C LEU A 121 3.21 32.90 -9.60
N THR A 122 3.72 31.70 -9.29
CA THR A 122 4.63 31.48 -8.16
C THR A 122 5.96 30.94 -8.67
N SER A 123 7.06 31.56 -8.27
CA SER A 123 8.41 31.05 -8.55
C SER A 123 8.75 29.88 -7.63
N SER A 124 9.71 29.04 -8.06
CA SER A 124 10.25 27.96 -7.24
C SER A 124 10.87 28.43 -5.92
N ASP A 125 11.38 29.67 -5.91
CA ASP A 125 12.07 30.28 -4.75
C ASP A 125 11.15 31.11 -3.85
N SER A 126 9.85 31.23 -4.23
CA SER A 126 8.87 31.93 -3.42
C SER A 126 8.61 31.23 -2.09
N PRO A 127 8.27 31.95 -1.00
CA PRO A 127 7.92 31.32 0.27
C PRO A 127 6.67 30.43 0.15
N LEU A 128 6.55 29.46 1.08
CA LEU A 128 5.41 28.50 1.10
C LEU A 128 4.02 29.16 1.23
N THR A 129 3.96 30.40 1.65
CA THR A 129 2.72 31.18 1.74
C THR A 129 2.16 31.59 0.37
N GLU A 130 3.01 31.56 -0.66
CA GLU A 130 2.64 31.86 -2.04
C GLU A 130 2.45 30.56 -2.84
N GLY A 131 1.48 30.56 -3.76
CA GLY A 131 1.10 29.40 -4.54
C GLY A 131 0.36 28.32 -3.74
N GLY A 132 0.15 27.16 -4.37
CA GLY A 132 -0.59 26.06 -3.76
C GLY A 132 -0.52 24.76 -4.54
N LEU A 133 -1.37 23.82 -4.15
CA LEU A 133 -1.38 22.43 -4.65
C LEU A 133 -2.62 22.12 -5.50
N LEU A 134 -3.55 23.07 -5.68
CA LEU A 134 -4.87 22.81 -6.27
C LEU A 134 -4.78 22.18 -7.66
N HIS A 135 -3.88 22.67 -8.52
CA HIS A 135 -3.63 22.11 -9.85
C HIS A 135 -3.21 20.64 -9.80
N ALA A 136 -2.34 20.27 -8.87
CA ALA A 136 -1.86 18.91 -8.69
C ALA A 136 -2.90 17.99 -8.04
N LEU A 137 -3.74 18.52 -7.14
CA LEU A 137 -4.86 17.79 -6.53
C LEU A 137 -5.93 17.44 -7.55
N ILE A 138 -6.36 18.42 -8.36
CA ILE A 138 -7.36 18.21 -9.44
C ILE A 138 -6.83 17.20 -10.44
N GLY A 139 -5.58 17.34 -10.88
CA GLY A 139 -4.99 16.40 -11.82
C GLY A 139 -4.84 14.98 -11.23
N THR A 140 -4.47 14.85 -9.96
CA THR A 140 -4.45 13.53 -9.28
C THR A 140 -5.84 12.89 -9.27
N LEU A 141 -6.87 13.67 -8.96
CA LEU A 141 -8.25 13.19 -9.00
C LEU A 141 -8.61 12.67 -10.39
N TYR A 142 -8.30 13.43 -11.44
CA TYR A 142 -8.57 13.01 -12.82
C TYR A 142 -7.85 11.73 -13.20
N VAL A 143 -6.52 11.67 -13.01
CA VAL A 143 -5.76 10.48 -13.44
C VAL A 143 -6.16 9.23 -12.65
N VAL A 144 -6.43 9.34 -11.34
CA VAL A 144 -6.82 8.20 -10.50
C VAL A 144 -8.24 7.73 -10.80
N VAL A 145 -9.19 8.66 -10.93
CA VAL A 145 -10.59 8.31 -11.23
C VAL A 145 -10.71 7.70 -12.62
N LEU A 146 -10.10 8.31 -13.63
CA LEU A 146 -10.14 7.79 -15.02
C LEU A 146 -9.41 6.45 -15.12
N ALA A 147 -8.25 6.29 -14.50
CA ALA A 147 -7.56 4.99 -14.45
C ALA A 147 -8.41 3.93 -13.78
N SER A 148 -9.13 4.28 -12.70
CA SER A 148 -10.03 3.35 -11.99
C SER A 148 -11.23 2.95 -12.84
N ILE A 149 -11.83 3.89 -13.58
CA ILE A 149 -12.94 3.62 -14.50
C ILE A 149 -12.51 2.66 -15.62
N LEU A 150 -11.30 2.83 -16.14
CA LEU A 150 -10.76 1.96 -17.19
C LEU A 150 -10.36 0.58 -16.67
N SER A 151 -9.66 0.53 -15.55
CA SER A 151 -9.04 -0.71 -15.06
C SER A 151 -9.97 -1.61 -14.28
N THR A 152 -10.92 -1.04 -13.52
CA THR A 152 -11.80 -1.83 -12.64
C THR A 152 -12.67 -2.82 -13.40
N PRO A 153 -13.43 -2.43 -14.46
CA PRO A 153 -14.23 -3.38 -15.20
C PRO A 153 -13.36 -4.43 -15.90
N VAL A 154 -12.24 -4.04 -16.50
CA VAL A 154 -11.34 -4.96 -17.19
C VAL A 154 -10.75 -5.98 -16.22
N GLY A 155 -10.26 -5.53 -15.05
CA GLY A 155 -9.66 -6.40 -14.04
C GLY A 155 -10.66 -7.38 -13.44
N ILE A 156 -11.87 -6.90 -13.08
CA ILE A 156 -12.92 -7.76 -12.52
C ILE A 156 -13.44 -8.75 -13.56
N LEU A 157 -13.72 -8.32 -14.79
CA LEU A 157 -14.19 -9.21 -15.84
C LEU A 157 -13.16 -10.28 -16.19
N ALA A 158 -11.87 -9.92 -16.24
CA ALA A 158 -10.79 -10.87 -16.44
C ALA A 158 -10.75 -11.94 -15.34
N SER A 159 -10.89 -11.53 -14.07
CA SER A 159 -10.92 -12.45 -12.93
C SER A 159 -12.16 -13.36 -12.94
N LEU A 160 -13.34 -12.83 -13.29
CA LEU A 160 -14.55 -13.61 -13.47
C LEU A 160 -14.41 -14.63 -14.59
N TYR A 161 -13.81 -14.23 -15.72
CA TYR A 161 -13.54 -15.15 -16.82
C TYR A 161 -12.64 -16.30 -16.40
N ILE A 162 -11.59 -16.02 -15.64
CA ILE A 162 -10.63 -17.03 -15.16
C ILE A 162 -11.26 -17.99 -14.14
N VAL A 163 -12.06 -17.49 -13.19
CA VAL A 163 -12.54 -18.28 -12.05
C VAL A 163 -13.90 -18.92 -12.29
N GLU A 164 -14.83 -18.19 -12.92
CA GLU A 164 -16.22 -18.62 -13.07
C GLU A 164 -16.49 -19.23 -14.44
N VAL A 165 -16.02 -18.60 -15.52
CA VAL A 165 -16.27 -19.11 -16.88
C VAL A 165 -15.35 -20.28 -17.20
N LYS A 166 -14.08 -20.22 -16.75
CA LYS A 166 -13.05 -21.25 -16.99
C LYS A 166 -12.93 -21.61 -18.48
N GLY A 167 -13.12 -20.60 -19.35
CA GLY A 167 -13.09 -20.77 -20.79
C GLY A 167 -11.72 -21.18 -21.32
N ARG A 168 -11.66 -21.64 -22.59
CA ARG A 168 -10.42 -22.11 -23.26
C ARG A 168 -9.27 -21.09 -23.21
N PHE A 169 -9.55 -19.81 -23.08
CA PHE A 169 -8.55 -18.73 -23.03
C PHE A 169 -8.20 -18.30 -21.60
N ALA A 170 -8.73 -18.95 -20.54
CA ALA A 170 -8.45 -18.56 -19.15
C ALA A 170 -6.95 -18.57 -18.83
N GLY A 171 -6.21 -19.56 -19.35
CA GLY A 171 -4.74 -19.61 -19.21
C GLY A 171 -4.03 -18.44 -19.90
N LEU A 172 -4.49 -18.06 -21.10
CA LEU A 172 -3.93 -16.95 -21.85
C LEU A 172 -4.21 -15.60 -21.15
N VAL A 173 -5.43 -15.38 -20.67
CA VAL A 173 -5.80 -14.16 -19.90
C VAL A 173 -4.95 -14.07 -18.65
N ARG A 174 -4.78 -15.18 -17.89
CA ARG A 174 -3.91 -15.22 -16.71
C ARG A 174 -2.46 -14.91 -17.06
N PHE A 175 -1.95 -15.45 -18.16
CA PHE A 175 -0.60 -15.14 -18.64
C PHE A 175 -0.41 -13.65 -18.91
N PHE A 176 -1.34 -12.98 -19.61
CA PHE A 176 -1.25 -11.54 -19.87
C PHE A 176 -1.30 -10.71 -18.58
N ILE A 177 -2.20 -11.05 -17.64
CA ILE A 177 -2.26 -10.38 -16.33
C ILE A 177 -0.93 -10.54 -15.56
N GLN A 178 -0.31 -11.72 -15.63
CA GLN A 178 0.99 -11.95 -14.99
C GLN A 178 2.11 -11.17 -15.68
N ALA A 179 2.15 -11.18 -17.01
CA ALA A 179 3.13 -10.42 -17.78
C ALA A 179 3.02 -8.92 -17.51
N MET A 180 1.79 -8.36 -17.50
CA MET A 180 1.55 -6.95 -17.17
C MET A 180 2.02 -6.59 -15.76
N SER A 181 1.93 -7.51 -14.78
CA SER A 181 2.42 -7.26 -13.41
C SER A 181 3.94 -7.08 -13.33
N GLY A 182 4.69 -7.58 -14.30
CA GLY A 182 6.15 -7.46 -14.39
C GLY A 182 6.64 -6.24 -15.17
N ILE A 183 5.74 -5.46 -15.77
CA ILE A 183 6.12 -4.28 -16.56
C ILE A 183 6.62 -3.17 -15.63
N PRO A 184 7.85 -2.63 -15.83
CA PRO A 184 8.31 -1.43 -15.14
C PRO A 184 7.36 -0.26 -15.40
N SER A 185 7.04 0.53 -14.37
CA SER A 185 6.03 1.59 -14.47
C SER A 185 6.36 2.65 -15.54
N ILE A 186 7.64 2.96 -15.70
CA ILE A 186 8.10 3.90 -16.73
C ILE A 186 7.81 3.38 -18.15
N VAL A 187 7.86 2.06 -18.37
CA VAL A 187 7.58 1.44 -19.68
C VAL A 187 6.10 1.59 -20.04
N ALA A 188 5.19 1.49 -19.06
CA ALA A 188 3.77 1.77 -19.27
C ALA A 188 3.55 3.24 -19.70
N GLY A 189 4.26 4.19 -19.08
CA GLY A 189 4.26 5.58 -19.50
C GLY A 189 4.79 5.80 -20.92
N LEU A 190 5.92 5.16 -21.24
CA LEU A 190 6.54 5.26 -22.57
C LEU A 190 5.65 4.64 -23.66
N PHE A 191 4.96 3.55 -23.35
CA PHE A 191 4.02 2.90 -24.27
C PHE A 191 2.85 3.84 -24.63
N ILE A 192 2.24 4.48 -23.60
CA ILE A 192 1.17 5.45 -23.85
C ILE A 192 1.72 6.70 -24.56
N TYR A 193 2.90 7.17 -24.20
CA TYR A 193 3.56 8.27 -24.89
C TYR A 193 3.72 7.98 -26.38
N ALA A 194 4.24 6.81 -26.72
CA ALA A 194 4.46 6.40 -28.11
C ALA A 194 3.14 6.32 -28.92
N ILE A 195 2.09 5.73 -28.34
CA ILE A 195 0.81 5.61 -29.02
C ILE A 195 0.07 6.94 -29.08
N TRP A 196 -0.10 7.61 -27.93
CA TRP A 196 -0.94 8.79 -27.80
C TRP A 196 -0.35 10.04 -28.43
N MET A 197 0.95 10.33 -28.13
CA MET A 197 1.61 11.53 -28.60
C MET A 197 2.24 11.31 -29.99
N ILE A 198 3.03 10.26 -30.17
CA ILE A 198 3.79 10.09 -31.42
C ILE A 198 2.86 9.59 -32.55
N ASN A 199 2.14 8.48 -32.33
CA ASN A 199 1.37 7.87 -33.40
C ASN A 199 0.04 8.60 -33.69
N MET A 200 -0.65 9.06 -32.62
CA MET A 200 -1.96 9.74 -32.78
C MET A 200 -1.83 11.26 -32.86
N GLY A 201 -0.66 11.84 -32.64
CA GLY A 201 -0.41 13.27 -32.71
C GLY A 201 -1.08 14.10 -31.61
N ASN A 202 -1.51 13.48 -30.51
CA ASN A 202 -2.16 14.17 -29.41
C ASN A 202 -1.14 14.86 -28.49
N SER A 203 -1.57 15.90 -27.76
CA SER A 203 -0.80 16.55 -26.73
C SER A 203 -0.85 15.79 -25.38
N TYR A 204 0.03 16.19 -24.46
CA TYR A 204 -0.02 15.75 -23.06
C TYR A 204 -1.37 16.10 -22.44
N ASN A 205 -1.92 15.17 -21.64
CA ASN A 205 -3.15 15.41 -20.91
C ASN A 205 -3.36 14.38 -19.79
N ALA A 206 -4.39 14.59 -18.95
CA ALA A 206 -4.68 13.67 -17.84
C ALA A 206 -5.18 12.31 -18.31
N VAL A 207 -5.85 12.21 -19.47
CA VAL A 207 -6.34 10.94 -20.03
C VAL A 207 -5.19 10.03 -20.42
N ALA A 208 -4.14 10.57 -21.04
CA ALA A 208 -2.93 9.81 -21.34
C ALA A 208 -2.28 9.28 -20.06
N GLY A 209 -2.18 10.12 -19.02
CA GLY A 209 -1.71 9.70 -17.70
C GLY A 209 -2.56 8.59 -17.11
N ALA A 210 -3.88 8.73 -17.18
CA ALA A 210 -4.83 7.71 -16.71
C ALA A 210 -4.69 6.39 -17.47
N GLY A 211 -4.46 6.42 -18.78
CA GLY A 211 -4.19 5.23 -19.60
C GLY A 211 -2.93 4.49 -19.13
N ALA A 212 -1.84 5.22 -18.86
CA ALA A 212 -0.61 4.65 -18.36
C ALA A 212 -0.78 4.02 -16.96
N LEU A 213 -1.52 4.69 -16.07
CA LEU A 213 -1.86 4.16 -14.74
C LEU A 213 -2.81 2.95 -14.83
N ALA A 214 -3.75 2.93 -15.78
CA ALA A 214 -4.67 1.81 -15.97
C ALA A 214 -3.93 0.51 -16.31
N ILE A 215 -2.89 0.58 -17.17
CA ILE A 215 -2.04 -0.58 -17.49
C ILE A 215 -1.46 -1.20 -16.22
N LEU A 216 -1.04 -0.40 -15.25
CA LEU A 216 -0.47 -0.86 -13.97
C LEU A 216 -1.54 -1.33 -12.98
N MET A 217 -2.73 -0.76 -13.05
CA MET A 217 -3.83 -1.04 -12.13
C MET A 217 -4.58 -2.33 -12.50
N ILE A 218 -4.79 -2.61 -13.79
CA ILE A 218 -5.50 -3.81 -14.29
C ILE A 218 -4.99 -5.10 -13.63
N PRO A 219 -3.69 -5.44 -13.67
CA PRO A 219 -3.21 -6.69 -13.09
C PRO A 219 -3.39 -6.77 -11.56
N THR A 220 -3.32 -5.64 -10.86
CA THR A 220 -3.54 -5.59 -9.41
C THR A 220 -4.99 -5.90 -9.08
N VAL A 221 -5.94 -5.25 -9.76
CA VAL A 221 -7.37 -5.51 -9.57
C VAL A 221 -7.72 -6.94 -9.97
N ALA A 222 -7.23 -7.42 -11.13
CA ALA A 222 -7.54 -8.75 -11.63
C ALA A 222 -7.04 -9.86 -10.69
N ARG A 223 -5.78 -9.79 -10.23
CA ARG A 223 -5.22 -10.79 -9.31
C ARG A 223 -5.93 -10.82 -7.97
N THR A 224 -6.13 -9.65 -7.36
CA THR A 224 -6.80 -9.57 -6.07
C THR A 224 -8.26 -10.04 -6.19
N SER A 225 -8.96 -9.68 -7.27
CA SER A 225 -10.31 -10.16 -7.54
C SER A 225 -10.34 -11.68 -7.78
N GLU A 226 -9.37 -12.24 -8.48
CA GLU A 226 -9.23 -13.70 -8.69
C GLU A 226 -9.12 -14.43 -7.34
N GLU A 227 -8.27 -13.95 -6.42
CA GLU A 227 -8.14 -14.56 -5.10
C GLU A 227 -9.43 -14.44 -4.28
N VAL A 228 -10.10 -13.29 -4.31
CA VAL A 228 -11.39 -13.09 -3.63
C VAL A 228 -12.45 -14.06 -4.16
N LEU A 229 -12.56 -14.21 -5.49
CA LEU A 229 -13.55 -15.12 -6.10
C LEU A 229 -13.28 -16.59 -5.79
N LYS A 230 -12.01 -17.00 -5.65
CA LYS A 230 -11.64 -18.37 -5.23
C LYS A 230 -12.07 -18.69 -3.80
N LEU A 231 -12.19 -17.69 -2.92
CA LEU A 231 -12.64 -17.89 -1.54
C LEU A 231 -14.14 -18.15 -1.41
N ILE A 232 -14.94 -17.90 -2.45
CA ILE A 232 -16.36 -18.16 -2.43
C ILE A 232 -16.63 -19.69 -2.47
N PRO A 233 -17.37 -20.26 -1.49
CA PRO A 233 -17.65 -21.69 -1.43
C PRO A 233 -18.32 -22.20 -2.72
N PRO A 234 -17.92 -23.40 -3.22
CA PRO A 234 -18.53 -24.01 -4.41
C PRO A 234 -20.03 -24.26 -4.24
N ASP A 235 -20.47 -24.56 -3.02
CA ASP A 235 -21.87 -24.84 -2.70
C ASP A 235 -22.83 -23.70 -3.11
N LEU A 236 -22.36 -22.43 -3.05
CA LEU A 236 -23.16 -21.29 -3.49
C LEU A 236 -23.39 -21.30 -5.01
N ARG A 237 -22.41 -21.79 -5.78
CA ARG A 237 -22.53 -21.94 -7.24
C ARG A 237 -23.50 -23.08 -7.59
N GLU A 238 -23.32 -24.21 -6.91
CA GLU A 238 -24.15 -25.41 -7.09
C GLU A 238 -25.61 -25.15 -6.71
N ALA A 239 -25.85 -24.47 -5.59
CA ALA A 239 -27.19 -24.07 -5.17
C ALA A 239 -27.90 -23.17 -6.20
N GLY A 240 -27.18 -22.19 -6.78
CA GLY A 240 -27.72 -21.35 -7.84
C GLY A 240 -28.14 -22.13 -9.08
N LEU A 241 -27.27 -23.05 -9.52
CA LEU A 241 -27.55 -23.91 -10.67
C LEU A 241 -28.67 -24.92 -10.40
N ALA A 242 -28.74 -25.49 -9.19
CA ALA A 242 -29.80 -26.41 -8.75
C ALA A 242 -31.20 -25.77 -8.75
N LEU A 243 -31.27 -24.45 -8.51
CA LEU A 243 -32.50 -23.65 -8.62
C LEU A 243 -32.86 -23.27 -10.08
N GLY A 244 -32.14 -23.81 -11.07
CA GLY A 244 -32.39 -23.55 -12.49
C GLY A 244 -31.83 -22.23 -13.02
N ALA A 245 -30.99 -21.53 -12.25
CA ALA A 245 -30.33 -20.34 -12.77
C ALA A 245 -29.26 -20.69 -13.81
N THR A 246 -29.12 -19.86 -14.83
CA THR A 246 -27.99 -19.98 -15.76
C THR A 246 -26.70 -19.57 -15.06
N GLN A 247 -25.55 -20.03 -15.55
CA GLN A 247 -24.23 -19.67 -15.01
C GLN A 247 -24.06 -18.15 -14.86
N TRP A 248 -24.48 -17.38 -15.86
CA TRP A 248 -24.41 -15.91 -15.82
C TRP A 248 -25.29 -15.31 -14.70
N ARG A 249 -26.52 -15.81 -14.51
CA ARG A 249 -27.38 -15.35 -13.42
C ARG A 249 -26.81 -15.72 -12.06
N THR A 250 -26.25 -16.92 -11.91
CA THR A 250 -25.57 -17.33 -10.66
C THR A 250 -24.40 -16.40 -10.35
N VAL A 251 -23.56 -16.09 -11.35
CA VAL A 251 -22.43 -15.15 -11.18
C VAL A 251 -22.95 -13.76 -10.78
N ALA A 252 -23.88 -13.19 -11.54
CA ALA A 252 -24.34 -11.81 -11.31
C ALA A 252 -25.15 -11.63 -10.02
N MET A 253 -26.01 -12.59 -9.66
CA MET A 253 -26.96 -12.45 -8.56
C MET A 253 -26.50 -13.10 -7.25
N ILE A 254 -25.54 -14.02 -7.29
CA ILE A 254 -25.07 -14.74 -6.10
C ILE A 254 -23.58 -14.46 -5.87
N ILE A 255 -22.70 -14.74 -6.85
CA ILE A 255 -21.26 -14.69 -6.64
C ILE A 255 -20.74 -13.25 -6.48
N ILE A 256 -21.11 -12.35 -7.38
CA ILE A 256 -20.66 -10.93 -7.31
C ILE A 256 -21.15 -10.26 -6.02
N PRO A 257 -22.43 -10.38 -5.59
CA PRO A 257 -22.88 -9.84 -4.32
C PRO A 257 -22.19 -10.48 -3.11
N ALA A 258 -21.93 -11.78 -3.11
CA ALA A 258 -21.19 -12.46 -2.05
C ALA A 258 -19.72 -12.00 -1.97
N ALA A 259 -19.08 -11.76 -3.13
CA ALA A 259 -17.71 -11.28 -3.24
C ALA A 259 -17.55 -9.76 -3.09
N LYS A 260 -18.64 -8.98 -3.02
CA LYS A 260 -18.64 -7.51 -3.14
C LYS A 260 -17.59 -6.83 -2.27
N SER A 261 -17.51 -7.16 -0.99
CA SER A 261 -16.55 -6.51 -0.08
C SER A 261 -15.09 -6.79 -0.46
N GLY A 262 -14.80 -8.00 -0.95
CA GLY A 262 -13.49 -8.37 -1.44
C GLY A 262 -13.15 -7.70 -2.78
N LEU A 263 -14.10 -7.65 -3.72
CA LEU A 263 -13.92 -6.96 -5.01
C LEU A 263 -13.66 -5.46 -4.82
N VAL A 264 -14.40 -4.81 -3.91
CA VAL A 264 -14.13 -3.42 -3.55
C VAL A 264 -12.74 -3.27 -2.95
N THR A 265 -12.29 -4.20 -2.11
CA THR A 265 -10.93 -4.19 -1.57
C THR A 265 -9.88 -4.32 -2.69
N ALA A 266 -10.13 -5.13 -3.72
CA ALA A 266 -9.25 -5.25 -4.88
C ALA A 266 -9.09 -3.92 -5.63
N VAL A 267 -10.20 -3.19 -5.83
CA VAL A 267 -10.18 -1.85 -6.43
C VAL A 267 -9.43 -0.85 -5.56
N ILE A 268 -9.67 -0.85 -4.24
CA ILE A 268 -8.96 0.02 -3.30
C ILE A 268 -7.45 -0.20 -3.35
N LEU A 269 -7.01 -1.45 -3.38
CA LEU A 269 -5.58 -1.79 -3.50
C LEU A 269 -5.00 -1.30 -4.83
N GLY A 270 -5.77 -1.40 -5.92
CA GLY A 270 -5.40 -0.83 -7.21
C GLY A 270 -5.23 0.69 -7.15
N ILE A 271 -6.20 1.41 -6.59
CA ILE A 271 -6.15 2.86 -6.40
C ILE A 271 -4.95 3.27 -5.53
N ALA A 272 -4.76 2.61 -4.39
CA ALA A 272 -3.65 2.92 -3.48
C ALA A 272 -2.28 2.75 -4.17
N ARG A 273 -2.15 1.74 -5.03
CA ARG A 273 -0.94 1.51 -5.81
C ARG A 273 -0.67 2.64 -6.80
N VAL A 274 -1.68 3.05 -7.61
CA VAL A 274 -1.45 4.00 -8.71
C VAL A 274 -1.48 5.46 -8.27
N ALA A 275 -2.09 5.79 -7.14
CA ALA A 275 -2.19 7.16 -6.64
C ALA A 275 -0.84 7.79 -6.29
N GLY A 276 0.18 6.97 -5.99
CA GLY A 276 1.55 7.41 -5.71
C GLY A 276 2.53 7.23 -6.87
N GLU A 277 2.08 6.73 -8.03
CA GLU A 277 2.97 6.48 -9.17
C GLU A 277 3.41 7.76 -9.86
N THR A 278 4.73 7.93 -9.99
CA THR A 278 5.34 9.13 -10.59
C THR A 278 5.83 8.87 -12.01
N ALA A 279 6.56 7.77 -12.23
CA ALA A 279 7.31 7.53 -13.46
C ALA A 279 6.45 7.55 -14.75
N PRO A 280 5.29 6.91 -14.84
CA PRO A 280 4.47 6.98 -16.03
C PRO A 280 3.92 8.40 -16.29
N LEU A 281 3.65 9.16 -15.24
CA LEU A 281 3.09 10.50 -15.34
C LEU A 281 4.11 11.51 -15.87
N LEU A 282 5.41 11.31 -15.61
CA LEU A 282 6.47 12.16 -16.17
C LEU A 282 6.44 12.23 -17.70
N LEU A 283 5.98 11.17 -18.34
CA LEU A 283 5.97 11.02 -19.80
C LEU A 283 4.61 11.35 -20.44
N THR A 284 3.54 11.54 -19.64
CA THR A 284 2.18 11.53 -20.19
C THR A 284 1.34 12.76 -19.85
N ILE A 285 1.62 13.44 -18.73
CA ILE A 285 0.77 14.58 -18.28
C ILE A 285 1.32 15.96 -18.62
N GLY A 286 2.60 16.08 -18.97
CA GLY A 286 3.24 17.33 -19.40
C GLY A 286 3.60 18.33 -18.30
N GLY A 287 3.06 18.20 -17.08
CA GLY A 287 3.43 19.00 -15.91
C GLY A 287 3.00 20.47 -15.97
N ALA A 288 1.74 20.76 -15.65
CA ALA A 288 1.24 22.12 -15.55
C ALA A 288 1.41 22.70 -14.14
N ASP A 289 1.64 24.01 -14.04
CA ASP A 289 1.60 24.78 -12.79
C ASP A 289 0.26 25.51 -12.59
N ALA A 290 -0.49 25.65 -13.66
CA ALA A 290 -1.87 26.19 -13.67
C ALA A 290 -2.91 25.09 -13.55
N ILE A 291 -4.09 25.45 -13.04
CA ILE A 291 -5.24 24.54 -12.97
C ILE A 291 -5.72 24.24 -14.39
N ASN A 292 -5.78 22.96 -14.74
CA ASN A 292 -6.43 22.49 -15.96
C ASN A 292 -7.71 21.73 -15.59
N LEU A 293 -8.87 22.28 -15.96
CA LEU A 293 -10.17 21.63 -15.71
C LEU A 293 -10.60 20.70 -16.84
N ASN A 294 -9.86 20.66 -17.96
CA ASN A 294 -10.14 19.74 -19.05
C ASN A 294 -9.17 18.56 -19.05
N PRO A 295 -9.58 17.36 -18.63
CA PRO A 295 -8.69 16.20 -18.57
C PRO A 295 -8.29 15.67 -19.95
N PHE A 296 -8.98 16.08 -21.03
CA PHE A 296 -8.77 15.59 -22.40
C PHE A 296 -7.79 16.41 -23.21
N SER A 297 -7.47 17.63 -22.79
CA SER A 297 -6.56 18.49 -23.54
C SER A 297 -5.70 19.37 -22.64
N GLY A 298 -4.50 19.67 -23.11
CA GLY A 298 -3.53 20.52 -22.43
C GLY A 298 -2.81 19.84 -21.26
N ASN A 299 -1.66 20.39 -20.92
CA ASN A 299 -0.85 19.86 -19.84
C ASN A 299 -1.64 19.77 -18.53
N SER A 300 -1.43 18.72 -17.79
CA SER A 300 -2.01 18.50 -16.47
C SER A 300 -0.90 18.31 -15.44
N SER A 301 -1.24 18.30 -14.18
CA SER A 301 -0.33 17.97 -13.10
C SER A 301 -0.86 16.77 -12.31
N ALA A 302 -0.08 16.27 -11.37
CA ALA A 302 -0.51 15.30 -10.37
C ALA A 302 0.38 15.43 -9.13
N MET A 303 -0.12 15.05 -7.94
CA MET A 303 0.64 15.17 -6.70
C MET A 303 2.00 14.45 -6.74
N PRO A 304 2.12 13.20 -7.26
CA PRO A 304 3.43 12.55 -7.37
C PRO A 304 4.40 13.31 -8.30
N TYR A 305 3.87 13.87 -9.41
CA TYR A 305 4.65 14.70 -10.32
C TYR A 305 5.09 16.00 -9.64
N TYR A 306 4.20 16.70 -8.92
CA TYR A 306 4.48 17.91 -8.17
C TYR A 306 5.59 17.69 -7.13
N VAL A 307 5.50 16.59 -6.38
CA VAL A 307 6.53 16.21 -5.39
C VAL A 307 7.89 16.01 -6.06
N TRP A 308 7.93 15.22 -7.14
CA TRP A 308 9.14 14.96 -7.89
C TRP A 308 9.75 16.24 -8.48
N LYS A 309 8.93 17.09 -9.10
CA LYS A 309 9.36 18.35 -9.68
C LYS A 309 10.02 19.25 -8.63
N ASN A 310 9.32 19.51 -7.53
CA ASN A 310 9.83 20.39 -6.49
C ASN A 310 11.08 19.83 -5.79
N TYR A 311 11.14 18.53 -5.56
CA TYR A 311 12.32 17.89 -4.99
C TYR A 311 13.53 17.99 -5.94
N SER A 312 13.32 17.85 -7.24
CA SER A 312 14.37 17.90 -8.27
C SER A 312 14.93 19.31 -8.48
N LEU A 313 14.20 20.37 -8.14
CA LEU A 313 14.70 21.74 -8.20
C LEU A 313 15.78 22.04 -7.16
N GLY A 314 15.75 21.39 -6.00
CA GLY A 314 16.83 21.35 -5.03
C GLY A 314 17.00 22.59 -4.15
N ASN A 315 16.25 23.68 -4.38
CA ASN A 315 16.30 24.83 -3.49
C ASN A 315 15.47 24.59 -2.20
N PRO A 316 15.76 25.28 -1.08
CA PRO A 316 15.13 25.02 0.22
C PRO A 316 13.60 25.15 0.19
N GLU A 317 13.07 26.14 -0.52
CA GLU A 317 11.63 26.42 -0.64
C GLU A 317 10.92 25.29 -1.43
N SER A 318 11.49 24.87 -2.55
CA SER A 318 10.97 23.75 -3.34
C SER A 318 11.04 22.43 -2.59
N ILE A 319 12.13 22.15 -1.87
CA ILE A 319 12.22 20.95 -1.01
C ILE A 319 11.13 20.97 0.06
N SER A 320 10.89 22.12 0.67
CA SER A 320 9.81 22.28 1.66
C SER A 320 8.43 22.06 1.04
N ARG A 321 8.20 22.54 -0.21
CA ARG A 321 7.00 22.25 -1.01
C ARG A 321 6.85 20.76 -1.32
N ALA A 322 7.96 20.09 -1.61
CA ALA A 322 7.95 18.64 -1.86
C ALA A 322 7.51 17.87 -0.61
N TRP A 323 8.04 18.19 0.57
CA TRP A 323 7.62 17.56 1.82
C TRP A 323 6.15 17.80 2.15
N LEU A 324 5.68 19.05 1.96
CA LEU A 324 4.25 19.37 2.07
C LEU A 324 3.42 18.55 1.07
N GLY A 325 3.87 18.45 -0.18
CA GLY A 325 3.23 17.65 -1.22
C GLY A 325 3.11 16.16 -0.86
N VAL A 326 4.17 15.58 -0.28
CA VAL A 326 4.13 14.18 0.22
C VAL A 326 3.10 14.01 1.33
N LEU A 327 3.06 14.95 2.29
CA LEU A 327 2.08 14.91 3.38
C LEU A 327 0.65 14.97 2.84
N VAL A 328 0.37 15.90 1.93
CA VAL A 328 -0.96 16.06 1.32
C VAL A 328 -1.32 14.85 0.46
N LEU A 329 -0.38 14.30 -0.33
CA LEU A 329 -0.60 13.06 -1.09
C LEU A 329 -0.97 11.89 -0.16
N MET A 330 -0.26 11.73 0.95
CA MET A 330 -0.57 10.69 1.95
C MET A 330 -2.00 10.85 2.50
N ILE A 331 -2.42 12.08 2.81
CA ILE A 331 -3.79 12.39 3.28
C ILE A 331 -4.82 12.05 2.18
N VAL A 332 -4.57 12.44 0.93
CA VAL A 332 -5.46 12.17 -0.22
C VAL A 332 -5.61 10.66 -0.45
N VAL A 333 -4.52 9.90 -0.43
CA VAL A 333 -4.56 8.43 -0.56
C VAL A 333 -5.34 7.81 0.60
N PHE A 334 -5.16 8.29 1.83
CA PHE A 334 -5.92 7.83 2.99
C PHE A 334 -7.41 8.14 2.87
N ILE A 335 -7.77 9.30 2.32
CA ILE A 335 -9.18 9.67 2.03
C ILE A 335 -9.75 8.71 0.97
N PHE A 336 -9.06 8.47 -0.15
CA PHE A 336 -9.51 7.54 -1.18
C PHE A 336 -9.72 6.13 -0.61
N PHE A 337 -8.77 5.64 0.19
CA PHE A 337 -8.89 4.36 0.86
C PHE A 337 -10.12 4.30 1.79
N SER A 338 -10.32 5.35 2.60
CA SER A 338 -11.42 5.42 3.57
C SER A 338 -12.78 5.49 2.88
N LEU A 339 -12.91 6.33 1.84
CA LEU A 339 -14.13 6.45 1.03
C LEU A 339 -14.46 5.13 0.35
N ALA A 340 -13.51 4.52 -0.35
CA ALA A 340 -13.72 3.27 -1.03
C ALA A 340 -14.10 2.13 -0.05
N ARG A 341 -13.49 2.06 1.14
CA ARG A 341 -13.85 1.13 2.20
C ARG A 341 -15.25 1.39 2.76
N PHE A 342 -15.64 2.65 2.90
CA PHE A 342 -16.98 3.01 3.36
C PHE A 342 -18.06 2.52 2.38
N PHE A 343 -17.89 2.79 1.08
CA PHE A 343 -18.80 2.33 0.04
C PHE A 343 -18.77 0.81 -0.19
N GLY A 344 -17.65 0.16 0.11
CA GLY A 344 -17.47 -1.28 0.01
C GLY A 344 -18.08 -2.10 1.16
N ARG A 345 -18.47 -1.46 2.27
CA ARG A 345 -19.11 -2.16 3.38
C ARG A 345 -20.42 -2.79 2.92
N SER A 346 -20.48 -4.11 2.90
CA SER A 346 -21.75 -4.82 2.81
C SER A 346 -22.53 -4.53 4.10
N LYS A 347 -23.81 -4.14 3.96
CA LYS A 347 -24.72 -4.15 5.11
C LYS A 347 -24.83 -5.61 5.54
N GLY A 348 -24.12 -5.98 6.60
CA GLY A 348 -24.21 -7.32 7.16
C GLY A 348 -25.68 -7.61 7.44
N VAL A 349 -26.12 -8.79 7.06
CA VAL A 349 -27.41 -9.33 7.47
C VAL A 349 -27.42 -9.24 9.01
N LYS A 350 -28.25 -8.34 9.56
CA LYS A 350 -28.51 -8.33 11.00
C LYS A 350 -29.04 -9.71 11.33
N LYS A 351 -28.26 -10.48 12.10
CA LYS A 351 -28.75 -11.70 12.74
C LYS A 351 -29.82 -11.33 13.75
#